data_c012f1900f11d210379e65b65a51899b
#
_entry.id   c012f1900f11d210379e65b65a51899b
#
_cell.length_a   1.000
_cell.length_b   1.000
_cell.length_c   1.000
_cell.angle_alpha   90.00
_cell.angle_beta   90.00
_cell.angle_gamma   90.00
#
_symmetry.space_group_name_H-M   'P 1'
#
loop_
_entity.id
_entity.type
_entity.pdbx_description
1 polymer ?
#
loop_
_entity_poly.entity_id
_entity_poly.type
_entity_poly.pdbx_seq_one_letter_code
_entity_poly.pdbx_strand_id
1 'polypeptide(L)'
;GYGKTYLIAMAVKAGTHRQLILTHTFAGINSIKTKMRTLGVPASRYQIDTIASWSLRLCLAYPKNSGWKIENPTSKQWATLYEACSNLLNKDFVRRAVKATYAGVYVDEYQDCSDLQHGLVCALAEVLPTRILGDPMQAIFDFDDAKPVDWDTSIYPHFACLGQLEKPWRWVNAGQPLLGAWLK
;
A
#
# COMPACT_ATOMS: atom_id res chain seq x y z
N GLY A 1 7.66 12.49 9.95
CA GLY A 1 7.25 12.64 8.66
C GLY A 1 8.21 13.18 7.63
N TYR A 2 8.82 12.27 6.87
CA TYR A 2 9.80 12.61 5.81
C TYR A 2 9.14 12.89 4.45
N GLY A 3 7.80 12.86 4.34
CA GLY A 3 7.09 13.22 3.12
C GLY A 3 6.72 12.06 2.21
N LYS A 4 6.66 10.82 2.69
CA LYS A 4 6.23 9.63 1.92
C LYS A 4 4.93 9.89 1.16
N THR A 5 3.87 10.26 1.86
CA THR A 5 2.54 10.55 1.28
C THR A 5 2.57 11.71 0.27
N TYR A 6 3.42 12.72 0.49
CA TYR A 6 3.61 13.82 -0.47
C TYR A 6 4.26 13.30 -1.76
N LEU A 7 5.27 12.44 -1.65
CA LEU A 7 5.94 11.83 -2.79
C LEU A 7 4.96 11.01 -3.65
N ILE A 8 4.10 10.19 -3.01
CA ILE A 8 3.04 9.45 -3.71
C ILE A 8 2.14 10.43 -4.49
N ALA A 9 1.67 11.48 -3.84
CA ALA A 9 0.75 12.42 -4.47
C ALA A 9 1.41 13.18 -5.63
N MET A 10 2.67 13.55 -5.53
CA MET A 10 3.44 14.17 -6.62
C MET A 10 3.66 13.19 -7.78
N ALA A 11 3.97 11.93 -7.50
CA ALA A 11 4.13 10.91 -8.53
C ALA A 11 2.82 10.67 -9.31
N VAL A 12 1.68 10.59 -8.60
CA VAL A 12 0.36 10.44 -9.23
C VAL A 12 0.00 11.70 -10.03
N LYS A 13 0.35 12.90 -9.55
CA LYS A 13 0.13 14.15 -10.28
C LYS A 13 0.91 14.22 -11.59
N ALA A 14 2.15 13.78 -11.57
CA ALA A 14 3.02 13.76 -12.74
C ALA A 14 2.61 12.68 -13.76
N GLY A 15 1.99 11.59 -13.33
CA GLY A 15 1.52 10.53 -14.21
C GLY A 15 0.25 10.92 -14.98
N THR A 16 -0.07 10.15 -16.02
CA THR A 16 -1.27 10.37 -16.85
C THR A 16 -2.37 9.33 -16.62
N HIS A 17 -2.05 8.21 -16.04
CA HIS A 17 -2.94 7.06 -15.88
C HIS A 17 -3.33 6.85 -14.41
N ARG A 18 -4.43 6.13 -14.21
CA ARG A 18 -4.96 5.85 -12.87
C ARG A 18 -4.03 4.94 -12.07
N GLN A 19 -3.74 5.32 -10.82
CA GLN A 19 -2.91 4.58 -9.89
C GLN A 19 -3.75 3.98 -8.76
N LEU A 20 -3.40 2.79 -8.32
CA LEU A 20 -3.90 2.20 -7.08
C LEU A 20 -2.97 2.61 -5.94
N ILE A 21 -3.54 3.11 -4.84
CA ILE A 21 -2.78 3.48 -3.65
C ILE A 21 -3.35 2.70 -2.48
N LEU A 22 -2.50 1.91 -1.86
CA LEU A 22 -2.87 1.04 -0.74
C LEU A 22 -2.20 1.53 0.55
N THR A 23 -2.90 1.39 1.65
CA THR A 23 -2.42 1.68 3.01
C THR A 23 -3.08 0.71 4.00
N HIS A 24 -2.77 0.82 5.31
CA HIS A 24 -3.32 -0.09 6.32
C HIS A 24 -4.60 0.41 6.97
N THR A 25 -4.77 1.74 7.07
CA THR A 25 -5.82 2.33 7.91
C THR A 25 -6.69 3.32 7.15
N PHE A 26 -7.92 3.53 7.63
CA PHE A 26 -8.79 4.60 7.14
C PHE A 26 -8.22 6.01 7.39
N ALA A 27 -7.43 6.18 8.47
CA ALA A 27 -6.72 7.43 8.72
C ALA A 27 -5.66 7.69 7.63
N GLY A 28 -4.95 6.65 7.19
CA GLY A 28 -4.03 6.70 6.05
C GLY A 28 -4.75 7.12 4.76
N ILE A 29 -5.90 6.51 4.46
CA ILE A 29 -6.73 6.92 3.30
C ILE A 29 -7.06 8.41 3.36
N ASN A 30 -7.52 8.92 4.51
CA ASN A 30 -7.91 10.32 4.66
C ASN A 30 -6.72 11.27 4.50
N SER A 31 -5.56 10.90 5.06
CA SER A 31 -4.31 11.65 4.90
C SER A 31 -3.90 11.75 3.43
N ILE A 32 -3.89 10.64 2.71
CA ILE A 32 -3.56 10.59 1.28
C ILE A 32 -4.58 11.40 0.47
N LYS A 33 -5.88 11.22 0.70
CA LYS A 33 -6.96 11.99 0.02
C LYS A 33 -6.80 13.50 0.21
N THR A 34 -6.50 13.93 1.44
CA THR A 34 -6.26 15.35 1.74
C THR A 34 -5.07 15.86 0.94
N LYS A 35 -3.97 15.11 0.90
CA LYS A 35 -2.79 15.49 0.13
C LYS A 35 -3.08 15.58 -1.38
N MET A 36 -3.82 14.62 -1.94
CA MET A 36 -4.24 14.65 -3.35
C MET A 36 -5.05 15.90 -3.67
N ARG A 37 -6.02 16.24 -2.81
CA ARG A 37 -6.83 17.46 -2.98
C ARG A 37 -6.00 18.74 -2.91
N THR A 38 -5.12 18.85 -1.90
CA THR A 38 -4.23 20.01 -1.73
C THR A 38 -3.34 20.25 -2.95
N LEU A 39 -2.90 19.16 -3.61
CA LEU A 39 -2.07 19.23 -4.81
C LEU A 39 -2.87 19.32 -6.11
N GLY A 40 -4.21 19.36 -6.06
CA GLY A 40 -5.08 19.44 -7.23
C GLY A 40 -5.03 18.20 -8.13
N VAL A 41 -4.80 17.00 -7.54
CA VAL A 41 -4.80 15.74 -8.31
C VAL A 41 -6.23 15.34 -8.59
N PRO A 42 -6.64 15.14 -9.86
CA PRO A 42 -8.00 14.73 -10.19
C PRO A 42 -8.35 13.36 -9.62
N ALA A 43 -9.58 13.18 -9.10
CA ALA A 43 -10.03 11.93 -8.51
C ALA A 43 -10.02 10.73 -9.49
N SER A 44 -10.11 11.01 -10.80
CA SER A 44 -10.00 9.97 -11.84
C SER A 44 -8.61 9.34 -11.94
N ARG A 45 -7.58 10.02 -11.42
CA ARG A 45 -6.17 9.60 -11.51
C ARG A 45 -5.75 8.60 -10.44
N TYR A 46 -6.58 8.37 -9.44
CA TYR A 46 -6.24 7.45 -8.36
C TYR A 46 -7.44 6.72 -7.80
N GLN A 47 -7.16 5.60 -7.16
CA GLN A 47 -8.04 4.93 -6.21
C GLN A 47 -7.23 4.69 -4.95
N ILE A 48 -7.75 5.10 -3.80
CA ILE A 48 -7.11 4.91 -2.51
C ILE A 48 -7.96 3.95 -1.69
N ASP A 49 -7.31 2.95 -1.12
CA ASP A 49 -7.97 1.90 -0.34
C ASP A 49 -7.07 1.36 0.78
N THR A 50 -7.64 0.60 1.71
CA THR A 50 -6.82 -0.28 2.53
C THR A 50 -6.49 -1.56 1.77
N ILE A 51 -5.36 -2.21 2.10
CA ILE A 51 -5.00 -3.53 1.55
C ILE A 51 -6.17 -4.50 1.77
N ALA A 52 -6.73 -4.51 2.99
CA ALA A 52 -7.85 -5.35 3.38
C ALA A 52 -9.11 -5.10 2.53
N SER A 53 -9.56 -3.83 2.43
CA SER A 53 -10.77 -3.48 1.70
C SER A 53 -10.63 -3.73 0.20
N TRP A 54 -9.46 -3.47 -0.39
CA TRP A 54 -9.20 -3.74 -1.80
C TRP A 54 -9.24 -5.24 -2.08
N SER A 55 -8.60 -6.06 -1.24
CA SER A 55 -8.59 -7.53 -1.34
C SER A 55 -10.00 -8.10 -1.26
N LEU A 56 -10.79 -7.62 -0.29
CA LEU A 56 -12.17 -8.04 -0.10
C LEU A 56 -13.01 -7.76 -1.34
N ARG A 57 -12.94 -6.54 -1.86
CA ARG A 57 -13.69 -6.17 -3.08
C ARG A 57 -13.28 -6.99 -4.29
N LEU A 58 -11.98 -7.24 -4.48
CA LEU A 58 -11.53 -8.06 -5.59
C LEU A 58 -12.04 -9.49 -5.47
N CYS A 59 -11.98 -10.10 -4.29
CA CYS A 59 -12.49 -11.44 -4.06
C CYS A 59 -14.00 -11.54 -4.24
N LEU A 60 -14.76 -10.55 -3.75
CA LEU A 60 -16.22 -10.49 -3.91
C LEU A 60 -16.66 -10.20 -5.37
N ALA A 61 -15.83 -9.52 -6.15
CA ALA A 61 -16.10 -9.34 -7.59
C ALA A 61 -15.99 -10.64 -8.38
N TYR A 62 -15.23 -11.62 -7.88
CA TYR A 62 -15.02 -12.92 -8.52
C TYR A 62 -15.25 -14.08 -7.54
N PRO A 63 -16.44 -14.23 -6.95
CA PRO A 63 -16.66 -15.16 -5.82
C PRO A 63 -16.49 -16.63 -6.19
N LYS A 64 -16.75 -17.01 -7.45
CA LYS A 64 -16.54 -18.38 -7.93
C LYS A 64 -15.06 -18.73 -8.11
N ASN A 65 -14.23 -17.74 -8.43
CA ASN A 65 -12.81 -17.93 -8.70
C ASN A 65 -11.94 -17.76 -7.46
N SER A 66 -12.31 -16.84 -6.55
CA SER A 66 -11.66 -16.64 -5.27
C SER A 66 -12.07 -17.67 -4.23
N GLY A 67 -13.25 -18.30 -4.37
CA GLY A 67 -13.88 -19.12 -3.35
C GLY A 67 -14.43 -18.32 -2.18
N TRP A 68 -14.35 -16.97 -2.22
CA TRP A 68 -14.71 -16.07 -1.13
C TRP A 68 -16.11 -15.49 -1.31
N LYS A 69 -16.93 -15.52 -0.25
CA LYS A 69 -18.31 -15.00 -0.25
C LYS A 69 -18.68 -14.18 0.99
N ILE A 70 -17.74 -14.02 1.94
CA ILE A 70 -17.99 -13.36 3.21
C ILE A 70 -17.79 -11.86 3.03
N GLU A 71 -18.85 -11.07 3.22
CA GLU A 71 -18.80 -9.61 3.07
C GLU A 71 -18.15 -8.91 4.27
N ASN A 72 -18.31 -9.46 5.48
CA ASN A 72 -17.77 -8.91 6.72
C ASN A 72 -16.85 -9.94 7.40
N PRO A 73 -15.59 -10.06 6.98
CA PRO A 73 -14.65 -11.01 7.56
C PRO A 73 -14.34 -10.68 9.02
N THR A 74 -14.25 -11.73 9.84
CA THR A 74 -13.71 -11.64 11.21
C THR A 74 -12.18 -11.65 11.21
N SER A 75 -11.54 -11.32 12.35
CA SER A 75 -10.07 -11.30 12.47
C SER A 75 -9.40 -12.55 11.92
N LYS A 76 -9.92 -13.73 12.24
CA LYS A 76 -9.38 -15.04 11.81
C LYS A 76 -9.50 -15.32 10.30
N GLN A 77 -10.34 -14.57 9.60
CA GLN A 77 -10.62 -14.80 8.17
C GLN A 77 -9.77 -13.93 7.23
N TRP A 78 -9.10 -12.90 7.76
CA TRP A 78 -8.28 -12.00 6.94
C TRP A 78 -7.11 -12.72 6.28
N ALA A 79 -6.47 -13.64 6.99
CA ALA A 79 -5.38 -14.47 6.44
C ALA A 79 -5.84 -15.23 5.18
N THR A 80 -6.93 -15.96 5.29
CA THR A 80 -7.52 -16.72 4.17
C THR A 80 -7.97 -15.80 3.02
N LEU A 81 -8.45 -14.60 3.33
CA LEU A 81 -8.81 -13.61 2.31
C LEU A 81 -7.60 -13.14 1.51
N TYR A 82 -6.46 -12.85 2.17
CA TYR A 82 -5.24 -12.42 1.47
C TYR A 82 -4.69 -13.53 0.57
N GLU A 83 -4.71 -14.78 1.03
CA GLU A 83 -4.34 -15.94 0.21
C GLU A 83 -5.27 -16.10 -0.99
N ALA A 84 -6.59 -16.03 -0.78
CA ALA A 84 -7.58 -16.10 -1.86
C ALA A 84 -7.39 -14.99 -2.89
N CYS A 85 -7.08 -13.77 -2.44
CA CYS A 85 -6.80 -12.64 -3.31
C CYS A 85 -5.50 -12.82 -4.10
N SER A 86 -4.44 -13.31 -3.48
CA SER A 86 -3.17 -13.62 -4.15
C SER A 86 -3.36 -14.70 -5.22
N ASN A 87 -4.10 -15.77 -4.92
CA ASN A 87 -4.44 -16.81 -5.88
C ASN A 87 -5.31 -16.30 -7.03
N LEU A 88 -6.20 -15.34 -6.76
CA LEU A 88 -7.03 -14.72 -7.77
C LEU A 88 -6.19 -13.86 -8.73
N LEU A 89 -5.16 -13.15 -8.25
CA LEU A 89 -4.23 -12.37 -9.07
C LEU A 89 -3.37 -13.24 -10.01
N ASN A 90 -3.29 -14.54 -9.78
CA ASN A 90 -2.65 -15.49 -10.71
C ASN A 90 -3.53 -15.89 -11.90
N LYS A 91 -4.80 -15.45 -11.95
CA LYS A 91 -5.71 -15.73 -13.06
C LYS A 91 -5.58 -14.67 -14.16
N ASP A 92 -5.36 -15.10 -15.41
CA ASP A 92 -5.11 -14.19 -16.54
C ASP A 92 -6.21 -13.15 -16.76
N PHE A 93 -7.48 -13.52 -16.60
CA PHE A 93 -8.58 -12.58 -16.78
C PHE A 93 -8.62 -11.52 -15.70
N VAL A 94 -8.21 -11.84 -14.44
CA VAL A 94 -8.08 -10.87 -13.35
C VAL A 94 -6.89 -9.95 -13.59
N ARG A 95 -5.75 -10.51 -14.01
CA ARG A 95 -4.56 -9.72 -14.39
C ARG A 95 -4.91 -8.71 -15.47
N ARG A 96 -5.65 -9.11 -16.50
CA ARG A 96 -6.12 -8.19 -17.55
C ARG A 96 -7.03 -7.10 -17.01
N ALA A 97 -7.99 -7.44 -16.14
CA ALA A 97 -8.90 -6.47 -15.56
C ALA A 97 -8.15 -5.44 -14.67
N VAL A 98 -7.19 -5.91 -13.87
CA VAL A 98 -6.35 -5.05 -13.01
C VAL A 98 -5.48 -4.14 -13.88
N LYS A 99 -4.82 -4.65 -14.92
CA LYS A 99 -4.01 -3.87 -15.89
C LYS A 99 -4.84 -2.84 -16.66
N ALA A 100 -6.09 -3.17 -17.00
CA ALA A 100 -6.99 -2.24 -17.67
C ALA A 100 -7.48 -1.11 -16.73
N THR A 101 -7.46 -1.35 -15.42
CA THR A 101 -7.96 -0.40 -14.41
C THR A 101 -6.86 0.53 -13.90
N TYR A 102 -5.64 0.01 -13.69
CA TYR A 102 -4.54 0.73 -13.06
C TYR A 102 -3.25 0.61 -13.87
N ALA A 103 -2.47 1.67 -13.88
CA ALA A 103 -1.14 1.69 -14.50
C ALA A 103 -0.02 1.37 -13.51
N GLY A 104 -0.30 1.38 -12.21
CA GLY A 104 0.67 1.06 -11.17
C GLY A 104 0.07 1.08 -9.78
N VAL A 105 0.86 0.64 -8.83
CA VAL A 105 0.50 0.56 -7.41
C VAL A 105 1.51 1.31 -6.56
N TYR A 106 1.02 2.04 -5.57
CA TYR A 106 1.80 2.58 -4.45
C TYR A 106 1.27 1.99 -3.16
N VAL A 107 2.15 1.52 -2.29
CA VAL A 107 1.78 1.04 -0.94
C VAL A 107 2.46 1.93 0.08
N ASP A 108 1.67 2.65 0.89
CA ASP A 108 2.15 3.54 1.95
C ASP A 108 2.19 2.81 3.30
N GLU A 109 3.10 3.22 4.19
CA GLU A 109 3.36 2.63 5.52
C GLU A 109 3.64 1.12 5.46
N TYR A 110 4.52 0.72 4.54
CA TYR A 110 4.79 -0.70 4.24
C TYR A 110 5.36 -1.50 5.43
N GLN A 111 5.99 -0.85 6.40
CA GLN A 111 6.47 -1.47 7.64
C GLN A 111 5.37 -2.13 8.47
N ASP A 112 4.10 -1.75 8.24
CA ASP A 112 2.95 -2.29 8.96
C ASP A 112 2.34 -3.52 8.25
N CYS A 113 2.92 -3.98 7.14
CA CYS A 113 2.49 -5.19 6.44
C CYS A 113 2.79 -6.45 7.26
N SER A 114 1.83 -7.37 7.29
CA SER A 114 2.10 -8.76 7.65
C SER A 114 2.71 -9.53 6.47
N ASP A 115 3.29 -10.70 6.74
CA ASP A 115 3.83 -11.60 5.69
C ASP A 115 2.79 -11.93 4.61
N LEU A 116 1.53 -12.12 4.98
CA LEU A 116 0.45 -12.42 4.02
C LEU A 116 0.09 -11.21 3.15
N GLN A 117 0.10 -10.01 3.73
CA GLN A 117 -0.09 -8.78 2.96
C GLN A 117 1.11 -8.51 2.04
N HIS A 118 2.33 -8.78 2.50
CA HIS A 118 3.53 -8.73 1.67
C HIS A 118 3.41 -9.68 0.47
N GLY A 119 3.04 -10.95 0.70
CA GLY A 119 2.81 -11.92 -0.38
C GLY A 119 1.78 -11.44 -1.40
N LEU A 120 0.69 -10.81 -0.95
CA LEU A 120 -0.30 -10.19 -1.82
C LEU A 120 0.28 -9.03 -2.65
N VAL A 121 1.09 -8.17 -2.04
CA VAL A 121 1.73 -7.04 -2.74
C VAL A 121 2.76 -7.56 -3.75
N CYS A 122 3.49 -8.64 -3.44
CA CYS A 122 4.35 -9.32 -4.41
C CYS A 122 3.54 -9.86 -5.60
N ALA A 123 2.38 -10.50 -5.35
CA ALA A 123 1.50 -10.95 -6.43
C ALA A 123 0.96 -9.78 -7.29
N LEU A 124 0.70 -8.61 -6.69
CA LEU A 124 0.38 -7.37 -7.42
C LEU A 124 1.58 -6.87 -8.25
N ALA A 125 2.80 -6.97 -7.74
CA ALA A 125 4.00 -6.54 -8.43
C ALA A 125 4.28 -7.36 -9.69
N GLU A 126 3.82 -8.61 -9.74
CA GLU A 126 3.82 -9.44 -10.96
C GLU A 126 2.83 -8.93 -12.03
N VAL A 127 1.86 -8.13 -11.63
CA VAL A 127 0.81 -7.62 -12.52
C VAL A 127 1.06 -6.19 -12.94
N LEU A 128 1.47 -5.32 -12.01
CA LEU A 128 1.62 -3.87 -12.20
C LEU A 128 2.96 -3.38 -11.66
N PRO A 129 3.54 -2.31 -12.23
CA PRO A 129 4.63 -1.60 -11.59
C PRO A 129 4.22 -1.17 -10.17
N THR A 130 4.87 -1.77 -9.17
CA THR A 130 4.54 -1.55 -7.76
C THR A 130 5.69 -0.84 -7.05
N ARG A 131 5.36 0.16 -6.24
CA ARG A 131 6.28 0.92 -5.41
C ARG A 131 5.79 0.92 -3.98
N ILE A 132 6.68 0.60 -3.07
CA ILE A 132 6.40 0.56 -1.65
C ILE A 132 7.11 1.70 -0.94
N LEU A 133 6.47 2.30 0.05
CA LEU A 133 7.03 3.35 0.89
C LEU A 133 6.82 2.96 2.35
N GLY A 134 7.89 2.88 3.09
CA GLY A 134 7.87 2.49 4.49
C GLY A 134 9.03 3.11 5.26
N ASP A 135 9.06 2.87 6.54
CA ASP A 135 10.13 3.26 7.45
C ASP A 135 10.38 2.10 8.42
N PRO A 136 11.46 1.32 8.25
CA PRO A 136 11.75 0.16 9.10
C PRO A 136 11.77 0.49 10.59
N MET A 137 12.14 1.74 10.94
CA MET A 137 12.25 2.19 12.33
C MET A 137 10.89 2.53 12.97
N GLN A 138 9.82 2.59 12.18
CA GLN A 138 8.47 2.91 12.65
C GLN A 138 7.55 1.70 12.70
N ALA A 139 8.05 0.49 12.50
CA ALA A 139 7.27 -0.73 12.64
C ALA A 139 6.74 -0.83 14.09
N ILE A 140 5.43 -0.75 14.25
CA ILE A 140 4.76 -0.97 15.54
C ILE A 140 4.46 -2.47 15.60
N PHE A 141 5.22 -3.18 16.44
CA PHE A 141 4.99 -4.58 16.72
C PHE A 141 3.69 -4.73 17.50
N ASP A 142 2.89 -5.73 17.12
CA ASP A 142 1.72 -6.25 17.83
C ASP A 142 0.34 -5.74 17.40
N PHE A 143 -0.14 -6.30 16.30
CA PHE A 143 -1.57 -6.51 16.12
C PHE A 143 -1.83 -7.96 15.67
N ASP A 144 -2.52 -8.74 16.51
CA ASP A 144 -3.10 -10.06 16.19
C ASP A 144 -2.10 -11.17 15.77
N ASP A 145 -1.05 -11.47 16.55
CA ASP A 145 -0.10 -12.58 16.30
C ASP A 145 0.53 -12.62 14.89
N ALA A 146 0.28 -11.61 14.06
CA ALA A 146 0.86 -11.51 12.71
C ALA A 146 2.28 -10.94 12.80
N LYS A 147 3.26 -11.76 12.47
CA LYS A 147 4.65 -11.34 12.42
C LYS A 147 4.83 -10.22 11.38
N PRO A 148 5.42 -9.06 11.75
CA PRO A 148 5.72 -8.01 10.79
C PRO A 148 6.72 -8.50 9.76
N VAL A 149 6.59 -8.03 8.53
CA VAL A 149 7.48 -8.40 7.43
C VAL A 149 8.90 -7.91 7.72
N ASP A 150 9.87 -8.79 7.51
CA ASP A 150 11.30 -8.47 7.67
C ASP A 150 11.85 -7.79 6.43
N TRP A 151 12.58 -6.66 6.62
CA TRP A 151 13.08 -5.86 5.51
C TRP A 151 14.20 -6.54 4.75
N ASP A 152 15.14 -7.19 5.45
CA ASP A 152 16.33 -7.77 4.84
C ASP A 152 16.00 -9.10 4.15
N THR A 153 15.20 -9.93 4.80
CA THR A 153 14.92 -11.29 4.31
C THR A 153 13.69 -11.37 3.41
N SER A 154 12.73 -10.45 3.53
CA SER A 154 11.47 -10.51 2.79
C SER A 154 11.31 -9.35 1.79
N ILE A 155 11.59 -8.10 2.19
CA ILE A 155 11.28 -6.94 1.35
C ILE A 155 12.36 -6.70 0.29
N TYR A 156 13.62 -6.55 0.68
CA TYR A 156 14.71 -6.20 -0.25
C TYR A 156 14.93 -7.22 -1.37
N PRO A 157 14.69 -8.54 -1.20
CA PRO A 157 14.76 -9.48 -2.31
C PRO A 157 13.74 -9.24 -3.43
N HIS A 158 12.59 -8.63 -3.11
CA HIS A 158 11.51 -8.36 -4.07
C HIS A 158 11.44 -6.90 -4.53
N PHE A 159 11.88 -5.95 -3.69
CA PHE A 159 11.79 -4.52 -3.96
C PHE A 159 13.14 -3.84 -3.77
N ALA A 160 13.78 -3.48 -4.87
CA ALA A 160 15.03 -2.73 -4.83
C ALA A 160 14.82 -1.35 -4.16
N CYS A 161 15.73 -0.96 -3.29
CA CYS A 161 15.73 0.37 -2.68
C CYS A 161 16.05 1.43 -3.75
N LEU A 162 15.09 2.31 -4.03
CA LEU A 162 15.23 3.40 -5.00
C LEU A 162 15.83 4.67 -4.38
N GLY A 163 15.84 4.77 -3.06
CA GLY A 163 16.36 5.92 -2.32
C GLY A 163 15.71 6.11 -0.97
N GLN A 164 16.22 7.07 -0.22
CA GLN A 164 15.73 7.44 1.11
C GLN A 164 15.30 8.90 1.14
N LEU A 165 14.24 9.19 1.89
CA LEU A 165 13.79 10.55 2.15
C LEU A 165 14.55 11.09 3.37
N GLU A 166 15.44 12.03 3.13
CA GLU A 166 16.37 12.50 4.18
C GLU A 166 15.82 13.67 5.00
N LYS A 167 14.97 14.52 4.41
CA LYS A 167 14.52 15.74 5.05
C LYS A 167 13.30 15.52 5.94
N PRO A 168 13.39 15.79 7.25
CA PRO A 168 12.31 15.61 8.20
C PRO A 168 11.30 16.77 8.12
N TRP A 169 10.52 16.83 7.05
CA TRP A 169 9.63 17.94 6.71
C TRP A 169 8.64 18.33 7.81
N ARG A 170 8.15 17.34 8.58
CA ARG A 170 7.24 17.60 9.71
C ARG A 170 7.88 18.56 10.73
N TRP A 171 9.14 18.32 11.06
CA TRP A 171 9.88 19.09 12.04
C TRP A 171 10.39 20.41 11.47
N VAL A 172 10.81 20.42 10.20
CA VAL A 172 11.19 21.64 9.49
C VAL A 172 10.02 22.62 9.43
N ASN A 173 8.82 22.14 9.05
CA ASN A 173 7.62 22.96 8.97
C ASN A 173 7.10 23.42 10.34
N ALA A 174 7.42 22.69 11.42
CA ALA A 174 7.12 23.08 12.79
C ALA A 174 8.17 24.04 13.40
N GLY A 175 9.15 24.49 12.64
CA GLY A 175 10.23 25.36 13.12
C GLY A 175 11.25 24.66 14.02
N GLN A 176 11.30 23.33 14.00
CA GLN A 176 12.17 22.53 14.88
C GLN A 176 13.09 21.57 14.07
N PRO A 177 13.92 22.09 13.14
CA PRO A 177 14.74 21.26 12.27
C PRO A 177 15.78 20.43 13.01
N LEU A 178 16.33 20.94 14.13
CA LEU A 178 17.32 20.23 14.94
C LEU A 178 16.73 18.98 15.61
N LEU A 179 15.49 19.07 16.10
CA LEU A 179 14.79 17.92 16.67
C LEU A 179 14.54 16.85 15.58
N GLY A 180 14.18 17.27 14.37
CA GLY A 180 14.02 16.36 13.24
C GLY A 180 15.32 15.68 12.84
N ALA A 181 16.44 16.34 12.93
CA ALA A 181 17.76 15.76 12.67
C ALA A 181 18.20 14.77 13.77
N TRP A 182 17.85 15.06 15.02
CA TRP A 182 18.18 14.17 16.17
C TRP A 182 17.34 12.88 16.16
N LEU A 183 16.09 12.93 15.65
CA LEU A 183 15.19 11.78 15.54
C LEU A 183 15.45 10.91 14.29
N LYS A 184 16.51 11.18 13.57
CA LYS A 184 16.94 10.43 12.38
C LYS A 184 17.91 9.30 12.78
#